data_b21c022348df22c83b4af7d03aa1c45c
#
_entry.id   b21c022348df22c83b4af7d03aa1c45c
#
_cell.length_a   1.000
_cell.length_b   1.000
_cell.length_c   1.000
_cell.angle_alpha   90.00
_cell.angle_beta   90.00
_cell.angle_gamma   90.00
#
_symmetry.space_group_name_H-M   'P 1'
#
loop_
_entity.id
_entity.type
_entity.pdbx_description
1 polymer ?
#
loop_
_entity_poly.entity_id
_entity_poly.type
_entity_poly.pdbx_seq_one_letter_code
_entity_poly.pdbx_strand_id
1 'polypeptide(L)'
;KLWYDCPAQVWTEALPLGNGRLGAMVYGTPGTEQIQLNEESIWAGRPNNNANPDALEYIPKVRELVFAGKYLEAQTLATEKVMAKTNSGMPYQSFGDLRIAFPGHTRYSNYYRELSLDSARAIVRYEVDGVQYQRETITSFTDQVVMVRLTANRPGQITFNAQLTSPHQDVMIASEEGNCVTLSGVSSLHEGLKGKVEFQGRLTAKNKGGKIACADGILSVEKADEAVIYVSIATNFNNYQDITGNQTERAKNYLAKAMVHPFIESKKNHVDFYRQYLTRVSLDLGRDQYANVTT
;
A
#
# COMPACT_ATOMS: atom_id res chain seq x y z
N LYS A 1 -6.10 0.69 20.95
CA LYS A 1 -6.51 -0.01 19.71
C LYS A 1 -7.79 0.59 19.15
N LEU A 2 -7.99 0.50 17.84
CA LEU A 2 -9.28 0.69 17.18
C LEU A 2 -9.82 -0.71 16.82
N TRP A 3 -11.10 -0.98 17.03
CA TRP A 3 -11.64 -2.31 16.75
C TRP A 3 -13.09 -2.26 16.23
N TYR A 4 -13.48 -3.27 15.47
CA TYR A 4 -14.74 -3.36 14.77
C TYR A 4 -15.23 -4.81 14.73
N ASP A 5 -16.54 -4.99 14.66
CA ASP A 5 -17.24 -6.28 14.58
C ASP A 5 -17.75 -6.62 13.17
N CYS A 6 -17.41 -5.80 12.18
CA CYS A 6 -17.75 -6.00 10.77
C CYS A 6 -16.59 -5.62 9.84
N PRO A 7 -16.51 -6.20 8.62
CA PRO A 7 -15.56 -5.79 7.59
C PRO A 7 -15.76 -4.36 7.11
N ALA A 8 -14.72 -3.73 6.58
CA ALA A 8 -14.83 -2.45 5.89
C ALA A 8 -15.61 -2.61 4.57
N GLN A 9 -16.52 -1.68 4.32
CA GLN A 9 -17.28 -1.60 3.07
C GLN A 9 -16.69 -0.57 2.11
N VAL A 10 -16.10 0.49 2.66
CA VAL A 10 -15.49 1.60 1.92
C VAL A 10 -14.06 1.85 2.40
N TRP A 11 -13.30 2.55 1.59
CA TRP A 11 -11.88 2.81 1.85
C TRP A 11 -11.61 3.49 3.20
N THR A 12 -12.45 4.42 3.61
CA THR A 12 -12.32 5.15 4.88
C THR A 12 -12.52 4.30 6.14
N GLU A 13 -13.10 3.12 6.00
CA GLU A 13 -13.28 2.16 7.08
C GLU A 13 -12.13 1.14 7.16
N ALA A 14 -11.28 1.06 6.11
CA ALA A 14 -10.16 0.14 6.08
C ALA A 14 -9.08 0.52 7.11
N LEU A 15 -8.40 -0.47 7.68
CA LEU A 15 -7.37 -0.26 8.69
C LEU A 15 -6.04 0.14 8.04
N PRO A 16 -5.51 1.34 8.35
CA PRO A 16 -4.28 1.83 7.74
C PRO A 16 -3.02 1.24 8.39
N LEU A 17 -2.10 0.77 7.58
CA LEU A 17 -0.74 0.41 7.97
C LEU A 17 0.27 1.11 7.07
N GLY A 18 1.46 1.41 7.60
CA GLY A 18 2.52 2.02 6.82
C GLY A 18 3.87 1.97 7.51
N ASN A 19 4.95 2.08 6.72
CA ASN A 19 6.33 2.14 7.21
C ASN A 19 7.09 3.38 6.69
N GLY A 20 6.37 4.39 6.18
CA GLY A 20 6.92 5.59 5.55
C GLY A 20 7.06 5.43 4.02
N ARG A 21 7.46 4.26 3.51
CA ARG A 21 7.59 3.99 2.08
C ARG A 21 6.39 3.23 1.51
N LEU A 22 5.95 2.18 2.19
CA LEU A 22 4.79 1.38 1.81
C LEU A 22 3.59 1.76 2.68
N GLY A 23 2.41 1.74 2.08
CA GLY A 23 1.11 1.83 2.75
C GLY A 23 0.23 0.64 2.40
N ALA A 24 -0.63 0.24 3.34
CA ALA A 24 -1.61 -0.82 3.16
C ALA A 24 -2.92 -0.44 3.87
N MET A 25 -4.05 -0.54 3.15
CA MET A 25 -5.39 -0.34 3.70
C MET A 25 -6.11 -1.69 3.75
N VAL A 26 -6.27 -2.24 4.94
CA VAL A 26 -6.79 -3.59 5.17
C VAL A 26 -8.30 -3.55 5.40
N TYR A 27 -9.09 -4.17 4.52
CA TYR A 27 -10.56 -4.19 4.62
C TYR A 27 -11.07 -5.23 5.61
N GLY A 28 -10.42 -6.38 5.68
CA GLY A 28 -10.77 -7.43 6.64
C GLY A 28 -11.90 -8.35 6.20
N THR A 29 -12.25 -8.42 4.91
CA THR A 29 -13.36 -9.25 4.42
C THR A 29 -12.97 -10.75 4.45
N PRO A 30 -13.74 -11.63 5.11
CA PRO A 30 -13.39 -13.05 5.25
C PRO A 30 -13.26 -13.81 3.94
N GLY A 31 -14.26 -13.75 3.06
CA GLY A 31 -14.28 -14.51 1.80
C GLY A 31 -13.36 -13.98 0.72
N THR A 32 -13.22 -12.63 0.63
CA THR A 32 -12.35 -12.00 -0.37
C THR A 32 -11.71 -10.77 0.27
N GLU A 33 -10.51 -10.95 0.80
CA GLU A 33 -9.73 -9.85 1.37
C GLU A 33 -9.25 -8.91 0.28
N GLN A 34 -9.33 -7.62 0.58
CA GLN A 34 -8.70 -6.56 -0.20
C GLN A 34 -7.72 -5.82 0.70
N ILE A 35 -6.50 -5.67 0.22
CA ILE A 35 -5.51 -4.80 0.83
C ILE A 35 -5.03 -3.84 -0.25
N GLN A 36 -5.48 -2.58 -0.20
CA GLN A 36 -4.97 -1.56 -1.12
C GLN A 36 -3.55 -1.20 -0.74
N LEU A 37 -2.68 -1.19 -1.74
CA LEU A 37 -1.24 -1.02 -1.58
C LEU A 37 -0.77 0.30 -2.18
N ASN A 38 0.14 0.96 -1.48
CA ASN A 38 0.78 2.20 -1.89
C ASN A 38 2.30 2.10 -1.74
N GLU A 39 3.00 2.81 -2.61
CA GLU A 39 4.45 3.04 -2.54
C GLU A 39 4.70 4.53 -2.79
N GLU A 40 5.49 5.18 -1.94
CA GLU A 40 5.59 6.65 -1.82
C GLU A 40 6.01 7.38 -3.11
N SER A 41 6.70 6.69 -4.01
CA SER A 41 7.27 7.32 -5.21
C SER A 41 6.46 7.09 -6.50
N ILE A 42 5.28 6.46 -6.43
CA ILE A 42 4.41 6.30 -7.60
C ILE A 42 3.62 7.60 -7.84
N TRP A 43 4.19 8.47 -8.67
CA TRP A 43 3.58 9.74 -9.08
C TRP A 43 3.39 9.76 -10.59
N ALA A 44 2.32 10.42 -11.05
CA ALA A 44 2.06 10.61 -12.48
C ALA A 44 3.18 11.45 -13.13
N GLY A 45 3.30 11.38 -14.45
CA GLY A 45 4.27 12.17 -15.19
C GLY A 45 5.73 11.73 -15.01
N ARG A 46 6.63 12.70 -14.95
CA ARG A 46 8.09 12.48 -14.92
C ARG A 46 8.80 13.73 -14.39
N PRO A 47 10.11 13.66 -14.07
CA PRO A 47 10.91 14.87 -13.85
C PRO A 47 10.70 15.89 -14.96
N ASN A 48 10.33 17.11 -14.58
CA ASN A 48 9.95 18.16 -15.50
C ASN A 48 10.31 19.53 -14.93
N ASN A 49 10.83 20.41 -15.78
CA ASN A 49 10.98 21.82 -15.43
C ASN A 49 9.66 22.53 -15.77
N ASN A 50 8.88 22.83 -14.74
CA ASN A 50 7.58 23.48 -14.86
C ASN A 50 7.67 25.01 -14.89
N ALA A 51 8.86 25.61 -14.80
CA ALA A 51 9.02 27.05 -14.90
C ALA A 51 8.58 27.56 -16.28
N ASN A 52 7.81 28.65 -16.29
CA ASN A 52 7.47 29.32 -17.52
C ASN A 52 8.66 30.23 -17.94
N PRO A 53 9.36 29.94 -19.05
CA PRO A 53 10.53 30.70 -19.45
C PRO A 53 10.20 32.16 -19.78
N ASP A 54 8.96 32.44 -20.19
CA ASP A 54 8.51 33.77 -20.59
C ASP A 54 8.10 34.66 -19.39
N ALA A 55 7.96 34.06 -18.19
CA ALA A 55 7.43 34.75 -17.00
C ALA A 55 8.17 36.01 -16.65
N LEU A 56 9.51 36.01 -16.77
CA LEU A 56 10.38 37.13 -16.36
C LEU A 56 10.00 38.43 -17.11
N GLU A 57 9.63 38.34 -18.38
CA GLU A 57 9.22 39.48 -19.20
C GLU A 57 7.96 40.17 -18.68
N TYR A 58 7.01 39.38 -18.15
CA TYR A 58 5.69 39.86 -17.75
C TYR A 58 5.59 40.26 -16.28
N ILE A 59 6.53 39.88 -15.42
CA ILE A 59 6.53 40.24 -13.98
C ILE A 59 6.50 41.76 -13.74
N PRO A 60 7.28 42.63 -14.42
CA PRO A 60 7.19 44.08 -14.24
C PRO A 60 5.80 44.61 -14.55
N LYS A 61 5.17 44.14 -15.63
CA LYS A 61 3.85 44.58 -16.06
C LYS A 61 2.74 44.16 -15.09
N VAL A 62 2.84 42.97 -14.51
CA VAL A 62 1.93 42.52 -13.44
C VAL A 62 2.07 43.45 -12.22
N ARG A 63 3.28 43.82 -11.83
CA ARG A 63 3.53 44.77 -10.73
C ARG A 63 2.91 46.13 -10.97
N GLU A 64 3.07 46.68 -12.19
CA GLU A 64 2.46 47.97 -12.58
C GLU A 64 0.95 47.94 -12.43
N LEU A 65 0.30 46.85 -12.87
CA LEU A 65 -1.15 46.66 -12.74
C LEU A 65 -1.59 46.57 -11.26
N VAL A 66 -0.83 45.84 -10.44
CA VAL A 66 -1.10 45.76 -8.99
C VAL A 66 -0.99 47.14 -8.32
N PHE A 67 0.08 47.93 -8.61
CA PHE A 67 0.26 49.28 -8.05
C PHE A 67 -0.79 50.26 -8.59
N ALA A 68 -1.32 50.04 -9.77
CA ALA A 68 -2.43 50.85 -10.33
C ALA A 68 -3.80 50.45 -9.78
N GLY A 69 -3.91 49.46 -8.85
CA GLY A 69 -5.17 48.96 -8.30
C GLY A 69 -5.96 48.09 -9.27
N LYS A 70 -5.37 47.69 -10.40
CA LYS A 70 -5.99 46.85 -11.45
C LYS A 70 -5.80 45.38 -11.19
N TYR A 71 -6.29 44.89 -10.04
CA TYR A 71 -6.01 43.53 -9.55
C TYR A 71 -6.53 42.42 -10.49
N LEU A 72 -7.71 42.59 -11.11
CA LEU A 72 -8.24 41.58 -12.04
C LEU A 72 -7.40 41.46 -13.30
N GLU A 73 -6.96 42.59 -13.87
CA GLU A 73 -6.06 42.59 -15.04
C GLU A 73 -4.70 41.99 -14.70
N ALA A 74 -4.16 42.28 -13.50
CA ALA A 74 -2.93 41.71 -13.00
C ALA A 74 -3.04 40.17 -12.84
N GLN A 75 -4.14 39.69 -12.27
CA GLN A 75 -4.38 38.24 -12.08
C GLN A 75 -4.50 37.55 -13.45
N THR A 76 -5.25 38.09 -14.38
CA THR A 76 -5.40 37.53 -15.72
C THR A 76 -4.04 37.41 -16.42
N LEU A 77 -3.27 38.51 -16.44
CA LEU A 77 -1.94 38.53 -17.05
C LEU A 77 -0.98 37.54 -16.36
N ALA A 78 -0.99 37.47 -15.03
CA ALA A 78 -0.17 36.54 -14.29
C ALA A 78 -0.54 35.08 -14.60
N THR A 79 -1.82 34.74 -14.65
CA THR A 79 -2.31 33.41 -14.99
C THR A 79 -1.89 32.99 -16.39
N GLU A 80 -2.01 33.89 -17.37
CA GLU A 80 -1.70 33.58 -18.77
C GLU A 80 -0.20 33.54 -19.10
N LYS A 81 0.59 34.41 -18.47
CA LYS A 81 1.96 34.71 -18.89
C LYS A 81 3.04 34.39 -17.87
N VAL A 82 2.69 34.30 -16.57
CA VAL A 82 3.68 34.12 -15.49
C VAL A 82 3.56 32.73 -14.86
N MET A 83 2.33 32.22 -14.73
CA MET A 83 2.10 30.91 -14.13
C MET A 83 2.80 29.80 -14.89
N ALA A 84 3.10 28.73 -14.16
CA ALA A 84 3.66 27.51 -14.74
C ALA A 84 2.73 26.92 -15.82
N LYS A 85 3.32 26.19 -16.78
CA LYS A 85 2.57 25.57 -17.88
C LYS A 85 1.67 24.43 -17.43
N THR A 86 2.07 23.72 -16.37
CA THR A 86 1.28 22.70 -15.69
C THR A 86 0.96 23.21 -14.29
N ASN A 87 -0.31 23.28 -13.92
CA ASN A 87 -0.74 24.08 -12.76
C ASN A 87 -0.98 23.28 -11.50
N SER A 88 -1.26 21.97 -11.61
CA SER A 88 -1.73 21.16 -10.49
C SER A 88 -0.64 20.29 -9.86
N GLY A 89 0.56 20.29 -10.38
CA GLY A 89 1.61 19.35 -9.99
C GLY A 89 1.30 17.92 -10.47
N MET A 90 2.15 16.98 -10.12
CA MET A 90 1.94 15.57 -10.47
C MET A 90 1.14 14.89 -9.37
N PRO A 91 -0.03 14.28 -9.67
CA PRO A 91 -0.81 13.56 -8.66
C PRO A 91 -0.12 12.27 -8.21
N TYR A 92 -0.23 11.99 -6.91
CA TYR A 92 0.12 10.72 -6.33
C TYR A 92 -0.82 9.60 -6.84
N GLN A 93 -0.29 8.39 -7.01
CA GLN A 93 -1.05 7.26 -7.53
C GLN A 93 -0.85 6.03 -6.64
N SER A 94 -1.93 5.27 -6.38
CA SER A 94 -1.82 3.99 -5.69
C SER A 94 -1.14 2.96 -6.59
N PHE A 95 -0.48 1.98 -5.98
CA PHE A 95 0.05 0.81 -6.72
C PHE A 95 -1.09 -0.07 -7.26
N GLY A 96 -2.05 -0.38 -6.40
CA GLY A 96 -3.16 -1.30 -6.66
C GLY A 96 -3.52 -2.11 -5.43
N ASP A 97 -4.05 -3.32 -5.63
CA ASP A 97 -4.53 -4.16 -4.53
C ASP A 97 -3.84 -5.53 -4.50
N LEU A 98 -3.62 -6.04 -3.29
CA LEU A 98 -3.53 -7.47 -3.02
C LEU A 98 -4.95 -7.99 -2.79
N ARG A 99 -5.39 -8.93 -3.63
CA ARG A 99 -6.68 -9.63 -3.51
C ARG A 99 -6.43 -11.06 -3.07
N ILE A 100 -7.11 -11.50 -2.00
CA ILE A 100 -6.96 -12.86 -1.48
C ILE A 100 -8.35 -13.49 -1.37
N ALA A 101 -8.62 -14.48 -2.20
CA ALA A 101 -9.87 -15.23 -2.17
C ALA A 101 -9.73 -16.48 -1.29
N PHE A 102 -10.67 -16.65 -0.36
CA PHE A 102 -10.76 -17.79 0.55
C PHE A 102 -12.02 -18.58 0.22
N PRO A 103 -11.89 -19.69 -0.53
CA PRO A 103 -13.05 -20.53 -0.88
C PRO A 103 -13.80 -21.01 0.37
N GLY A 104 -15.11 -20.84 0.37
CA GLY A 104 -15.98 -21.28 1.47
C GLY A 104 -16.14 -20.29 2.63
N HIS A 105 -15.38 -19.18 2.68
CA HIS A 105 -15.42 -18.22 3.80
C HIS A 105 -16.46 -17.08 3.63
N THR A 106 -17.47 -17.27 2.79
CA THR A 106 -18.55 -16.27 2.60
C THR A 106 -19.57 -16.25 3.74
N ARG A 107 -19.73 -17.39 4.45
CA ARG A 107 -20.55 -17.49 5.66
C ARG A 107 -19.62 -17.63 6.86
N TYR A 108 -19.63 -16.67 7.73
CA TYR A 108 -18.76 -16.60 8.90
C TYR A 108 -19.51 -16.10 10.13
N SER A 109 -18.94 -16.35 11.29
CA SER A 109 -19.40 -15.87 12.60
C SER A 109 -18.23 -15.39 13.44
N ASN A 110 -18.52 -14.84 14.62
CA ASN A 110 -17.51 -14.40 15.60
C ASN A 110 -16.43 -13.47 14.99
N TYR A 111 -16.90 -12.53 14.14
CA TYR A 111 -16.02 -11.62 13.43
C TYR A 111 -15.45 -10.55 14.35
N TYR A 112 -14.17 -10.27 14.17
CA TYR A 112 -13.44 -9.22 14.87
C TYR A 112 -12.29 -8.71 14.02
N ARG A 113 -12.13 -7.40 13.90
CA ARG A 113 -10.91 -6.78 13.35
C ARG A 113 -10.42 -5.66 14.24
N GLU A 114 -9.11 -5.47 14.29
CA GLU A 114 -8.48 -4.39 15.05
C GLU A 114 -7.25 -3.82 14.35
N LEU A 115 -7.02 -2.53 14.58
CA LEU A 115 -5.74 -1.87 14.42
C LEU A 115 -5.10 -1.72 15.80
N SER A 116 -4.02 -2.45 16.03
CA SER A 116 -3.20 -2.35 17.24
C SER A 116 -2.25 -1.18 17.12
N LEU A 117 -2.54 -0.07 17.79
CA LEU A 117 -1.76 1.16 17.72
C LEU A 117 -0.39 1.03 18.37
N ASP A 118 -0.21 0.17 19.37
CA ASP A 118 1.08 -0.03 20.05
C ASP A 118 2.02 -1.01 19.35
N SER A 119 1.53 -1.68 18.31
CA SER A 119 2.31 -2.65 17.53
C SER A 119 2.23 -2.47 16.02
N ALA A 120 1.54 -1.42 15.55
CA ALA A 120 1.36 -1.07 14.13
C ALA A 120 0.98 -2.27 13.26
N ARG A 121 -0.06 -3.01 13.66
CA ARG A 121 -0.54 -4.21 12.97
C ARG A 121 -2.05 -4.26 12.89
N ALA A 122 -2.58 -4.80 11.80
CA ALA A 122 -3.98 -5.14 11.64
C ALA A 122 -4.21 -6.64 11.92
N ILE A 123 -5.27 -6.95 12.64
CA ILE A 123 -5.67 -8.32 12.96
C ILE A 123 -7.12 -8.49 12.55
N VAL A 124 -7.41 -9.61 11.88
CA VAL A 124 -8.77 -10.05 11.54
C VAL A 124 -8.98 -11.46 12.05
N ARG A 125 -10.06 -11.68 12.79
CA ARG A 125 -10.46 -13.01 13.31
C ARG A 125 -11.89 -13.28 12.92
N TYR A 126 -12.19 -14.52 12.60
CA TYR A 126 -13.54 -14.98 12.31
C TYR A 126 -13.59 -16.50 12.38
N GLU A 127 -14.79 -17.05 12.33
CA GLU A 127 -15.02 -18.50 12.38
C GLU A 127 -15.83 -18.95 11.17
N VAL A 128 -15.44 -20.07 10.57
CA VAL A 128 -16.17 -20.76 9.49
C VAL A 128 -16.25 -22.25 9.86
N ASP A 129 -17.43 -22.81 9.91
CA ASP A 129 -17.69 -24.22 10.19
C ASP A 129 -16.96 -24.75 11.46
N GLY A 130 -16.94 -23.93 12.52
CA GLY A 130 -16.28 -24.24 13.79
C GLY A 130 -14.75 -24.22 13.74
N VAL A 131 -14.14 -23.67 12.68
CA VAL A 131 -12.72 -23.39 12.56
C VAL A 131 -12.47 -21.90 12.75
N GLN A 132 -11.60 -21.56 13.67
CA GLN A 132 -11.19 -20.16 13.92
C GLN A 132 -10.01 -19.80 13.05
N TYR A 133 -10.15 -18.70 12.30
CA TYR A 133 -9.11 -18.14 11.43
C TYR A 133 -8.60 -16.82 11.96
N GLN A 134 -7.31 -16.59 11.81
CA GLN A 134 -6.68 -15.31 12.09
C GLN A 134 -5.78 -14.88 10.94
N ARG A 135 -5.92 -13.62 10.56
CA ARG A 135 -5.01 -12.89 9.66
C ARG A 135 -4.31 -11.79 10.43
N GLU A 136 -3.00 -11.71 10.32
CA GLU A 136 -2.20 -10.67 10.93
C GLU A 136 -1.38 -9.97 9.84
N THR A 137 -1.62 -8.67 9.64
CA THR A 137 -0.95 -7.87 8.60
C THR A 137 -0.02 -6.86 9.24
N ILE A 138 1.19 -6.76 8.72
CA ILE A 138 2.17 -5.72 9.04
C ILE A 138 2.76 -5.14 7.75
N THR A 139 3.14 -3.86 7.81
CA THR A 139 4.01 -3.22 6.82
C THR A 139 5.38 -3.06 7.45
N SER A 140 6.27 -4.03 7.21
CA SER A 140 7.53 -4.16 7.95
C SER A 140 8.44 -2.95 7.74
N PHE A 141 8.89 -2.32 8.83
CA PHE A 141 9.89 -1.25 8.80
C PHE A 141 11.27 -1.74 8.39
N THR A 142 11.67 -2.91 8.88
CA THR A 142 13.01 -3.45 8.69
C THR A 142 13.19 -4.19 7.36
N ASP A 143 12.14 -4.88 6.90
CA ASP A 143 12.20 -5.71 5.70
C ASP A 143 11.66 -5.00 4.45
N GLN A 144 10.93 -3.87 4.64
CA GLN A 144 10.37 -3.05 3.56
C GLN A 144 9.41 -3.81 2.64
N VAL A 145 8.57 -4.67 3.23
CA VAL A 145 7.52 -5.44 2.57
C VAL A 145 6.23 -5.43 3.39
N VAL A 146 5.10 -5.69 2.74
CA VAL A 146 3.85 -6.04 3.41
C VAL A 146 3.83 -7.54 3.66
N MET A 147 3.49 -7.96 4.87
CA MET A 147 3.37 -9.36 5.25
C MET A 147 1.97 -9.64 5.79
N VAL A 148 1.36 -10.75 5.33
CA VAL A 148 0.08 -11.24 5.86
C VAL A 148 0.26 -12.68 6.34
N ARG A 149 0.20 -12.88 7.64
CA ARG A 149 0.23 -14.21 8.24
C ARG A 149 -1.18 -14.75 8.39
N LEU A 150 -1.39 -15.97 7.94
CA LEU A 150 -2.65 -16.70 7.95
C LEU A 150 -2.51 -17.94 8.85
N THR A 151 -3.38 -18.05 9.84
CA THR A 151 -3.40 -19.20 10.77
C THR A 151 -4.82 -19.66 11.03
N ALA A 152 -4.97 -20.93 11.41
CA ALA A 152 -6.22 -21.51 11.89
C ALA A 152 -5.98 -22.33 13.15
N ASN A 153 -7.03 -22.58 13.94
CA ASN A 153 -6.94 -23.39 15.17
C ASN A 153 -6.92 -24.92 14.89
N ARG A 154 -6.94 -25.31 13.60
CA ARG A 154 -6.81 -26.72 13.13
C ARG A 154 -5.81 -26.77 11.98
N PRO A 155 -5.00 -27.84 11.86
CA PRO A 155 -4.07 -28.00 10.76
C PRO A 155 -4.79 -28.22 9.42
N GLY A 156 -4.11 -27.89 8.31
CA GLY A 156 -4.60 -28.12 6.96
C GLY A 156 -5.78 -27.23 6.52
N GLN A 157 -6.07 -26.15 7.24
CA GLN A 157 -7.26 -25.32 6.97
C GLN A 157 -6.96 -24.07 6.14
N ILE A 158 -5.70 -23.75 5.89
CA ILE A 158 -5.34 -22.54 5.11
C ILE A 158 -5.33 -22.88 3.62
N THR A 159 -6.37 -22.40 2.93
CA THR A 159 -6.52 -22.50 1.47
C THR A 159 -6.93 -21.16 0.92
N PHE A 160 -6.19 -20.64 -0.07
CA PHE A 160 -6.48 -19.35 -0.68
C PHE A 160 -5.86 -19.20 -2.08
N ASN A 161 -6.40 -18.27 -2.85
CA ASN A 161 -5.81 -17.74 -4.07
C ASN A 161 -5.50 -16.26 -3.90
N ALA A 162 -4.28 -15.84 -4.22
CA ALA A 162 -3.84 -14.46 -4.10
C ALA A 162 -3.36 -13.91 -5.45
N GLN A 163 -3.69 -12.66 -5.74
CA GLN A 163 -3.29 -11.95 -6.96
C GLN A 163 -3.05 -10.48 -6.70
N LEU A 164 -2.28 -9.84 -7.56
CA LEU A 164 -2.11 -8.39 -7.60
C LEU A 164 -3.01 -7.82 -8.70
N THR A 165 -3.65 -6.68 -8.42
CA THR A 165 -4.41 -5.90 -9.39
C THR A 165 -3.98 -4.45 -9.33
N SER A 166 -4.18 -3.68 -10.40
CA SER A 166 -3.80 -2.27 -10.45
C SER A 166 -4.81 -1.46 -11.25
N PRO A 167 -5.06 -0.19 -10.87
CA PRO A 167 -5.87 0.74 -11.65
C PRO A 167 -5.11 1.34 -12.84
N HIS A 168 -3.78 1.14 -12.92
CA HIS A 168 -2.98 1.65 -14.02
C HIS A 168 -3.29 0.91 -15.33
N GLN A 169 -3.24 1.64 -16.45
CA GLN A 169 -3.34 1.05 -17.77
C GLN A 169 -2.03 0.30 -18.12
N ASP A 170 -2.15 -0.68 -19.01
CA ASP A 170 -1.01 -1.41 -19.58
C ASP A 170 -0.08 -2.08 -18.54
N VAL A 171 -0.64 -2.57 -17.42
CA VAL A 171 0.12 -3.38 -16.46
C VAL A 171 0.37 -4.78 -17.02
N MET A 172 1.56 -5.30 -16.74
CA MET A 172 1.94 -6.66 -17.09
C MET A 172 1.95 -7.52 -15.82
N ILE A 173 1.18 -8.60 -15.82
CA ILE A 173 1.18 -9.60 -14.74
C ILE A 173 1.82 -10.88 -15.28
N ALA A 174 2.74 -11.45 -14.51
CA ALA A 174 3.41 -12.69 -14.86
C ALA A 174 3.59 -13.60 -13.64
N SER A 175 3.69 -14.90 -13.91
CA SER A 175 4.13 -15.90 -12.93
C SER A 175 5.59 -16.20 -13.19
N GLU A 176 6.44 -16.11 -12.16
CA GLU A 176 7.86 -16.42 -12.23
C GLU A 176 8.17 -17.70 -11.43
N GLU A 177 9.34 -18.26 -11.67
CA GLU A 177 9.86 -19.39 -10.90
C GLU A 177 9.92 -19.04 -9.39
N GLY A 178 9.81 -20.07 -8.54
CA GLY A 178 9.78 -19.89 -7.09
C GLY A 178 8.43 -19.43 -6.54
N ASN A 179 7.33 -19.68 -7.26
CA ASN A 179 5.95 -19.31 -6.85
C ASN A 179 5.82 -17.81 -6.61
N CYS A 180 6.25 -17.01 -7.55
CA CYS A 180 6.20 -15.56 -7.48
C CYS A 180 5.31 -14.99 -8.59
N VAL A 181 4.34 -14.16 -8.21
CA VAL A 181 3.56 -13.31 -9.13
C VAL A 181 4.22 -11.94 -9.19
N THR A 182 4.41 -11.41 -10.38
CA THR A 182 4.87 -10.03 -10.59
C THR A 182 3.79 -9.20 -11.27
N LEU A 183 3.70 -7.93 -10.88
CA LEU A 183 2.91 -6.91 -11.55
C LEU A 183 3.82 -5.72 -11.82
N SER A 184 4.01 -5.39 -13.09
CA SER A 184 4.82 -4.27 -13.55
C SER A 184 3.97 -3.26 -14.29
N GLY A 185 4.28 -1.99 -14.15
CA GLY A 185 3.57 -0.91 -14.81
C GLY A 185 4.36 0.38 -14.85
N VAL A 186 3.75 1.39 -15.43
CA VAL A 186 4.29 2.75 -15.53
C VAL A 186 3.22 3.72 -15.05
N SER A 187 3.63 4.78 -14.38
CA SER A 187 2.73 5.84 -13.92
C SER A 187 1.98 6.52 -15.06
N SER A 188 0.83 7.12 -14.75
CA SER A 188 -0.06 7.67 -15.75
C SER A 188 0.44 8.98 -16.39
N LEU A 189 -0.09 9.29 -17.56
CA LEU A 189 0.01 10.62 -18.18
C LEU A 189 -0.77 11.63 -17.33
N HIS A 190 -0.20 12.82 -17.14
CA HIS A 190 -0.86 13.94 -16.49
C HIS A 190 -0.46 15.27 -17.17
N GLU A 191 -1.43 16.14 -17.47
CA GLU A 191 -1.23 17.45 -18.11
C GLU A 191 -0.28 17.42 -19.33
N GLY A 192 -0.43 16.40 -20.19
CA GLY A 192 0.41 16.22 -21.38
C GLY A 192 1.80 15.62 -21.13
N LEU A 193 2.18 15.39 -19.89
CA LEU A 193 3.43 14.72 -19.52
C LEU A 193 3.21 13.22 -19.36
N LYS A 194 3.78 12.44 -20.27
CA LYS A 194 3.73 10.96 -20.19
C LYS A 194 4.46 10.48 -18.95
N GLY A 195 3.83 9.56 -18.20
CA GLY A 195 4.44 8.91 -17.06
C GLY A 195 5.72 8.15 -17.42
N LYS A 196 6.70 8.18 -16.53
CA LYS A 196 7.96 7.45 -16.64
C LYS A 196 8.43 6.84 -15.31
N VAL A 197 7.64 6.97 -14.25
CA VAL A 197 7.91 6.24 -13.03
C VAL A 197 7.45 4.80 -13.25
N GLU A 198 8.41 3.91 -13.47
CA GLU A 198 8.19 2.48 -13.60
C GLU A 198 8.13 1.83 -12.23
N PHE A 199 7.22 0.90 -12.04
CA PHE A 199 7.05 0.18 -10.78
C PHE A 199 6.93 -1.33 -10.99
N GLN A 200 7.34 -2.09 -9.99
CA GLN A 200 7.07 -3.51 -9.91
C GLN A 200 6.66 -3.91 -8.51
N GLY A 201 5.57 -4.69 -8.41
CA GLY A 201 5.18 -5.44 -7.24
C GLY A 201 5.48 -6.92 -7.42
N ARG A 202 5.88 -7.59 -6.35
CA ARG A 202 6.15 -9.03 -6.31
C ARG A 202 5.40 -9.65 -5.14
N LEU A 203 4.64 -10.69 -5.44
CA LEU A 203 3.81 -11.44 -4.49
C LEU A 203 4.31 -12.89 -4.43
N THR A 204 4.57 -13.37 -3.23
CA THR A 204 4.87 -14.79 -2.96
C THR A 204 4.35 -15.20 -1.59
N ALA A 205 4.44 -16.48 -1.25
CA ALA A 205 4.14 -16.96 0.09
C ALA A 205 5.10 -18.06 0.55
N LYS A 206 5.21 -18.21 1.87
CA LYS A 206 5.73 -19.41 2.53
C LYS A 206 4.59 -20.10 3.24
N ASN A 207 4.50 -21.42 3.11
CA ASN A 207 3.51 -22.24 3.79
C ASN A 207 4.17 -23.31 4.64
N LYS A 208 3.48 -23.67 5.72
CA LYS A 208 3.80 -24.85 6.54
C LYS A 208 2.73 -25.90 6.25
N GLY A 209 3.11 -27.07 5.78
CA GLY A 209 2.17 -28.06 5.27
C GLY A 209 1.47 -27.64 3.97
N GLY A 210 0.65 -28.53 3.41
CA GLY A 210 -0.11 -28.27 2.19
C GLY A 210 0.74 -28.09 0.94
N LYS A 211 0.18 -27.42 -0.06
CA LYS A 211 0.81 -27.18 -1.37
C LYS A 211 0.78 -25.69 -1.73
N ILE A 212 1.78 -25.24 -2.47
CA ILE A 212 1.83 -23.91 -3.06
C ILE A 212 2.09 -24.04 -4.56
N ALA A 213 1.42 -23.24 -5.37
CA ALA A 213 1.60 -23.16 -6.82
C ALA A 213 1.40 -21.73 -7.31
N CYS A 214 2.00 -21.40 -8.44
CA CYS A 214 1.84 -20.11 -9.09
C CYS A 214 1.63 -20.34 -10.60
N ALA A 215 0.50 -19.89 -11.13
CA ALA A 215 0.16 -19.94 -12.54
C ALA A 215 -0.77 -18.79 -12.91
N ASP A 216 -0.68 -18.30 -14.14
CA ASP A 216 -1.57 -17.29 -14.73
C ASP A 216 -1.77 -16.04 -13.84
N GLY A 217 -0.70 -15.60 -13.15
CA GLY A 217 -0.75 -14.44 -12.25
C GLY A 217 -1.46 -14.70 -10.92
N ILE A 218 -1.74 -15.96 -10.58
CA ILE A 218 -2.38 -16.37 -9.34
C ILE A 218 -1.43 -17.23 -8.51
N LEU A 219 -1.26 -16.86 -7.25
CA LEU A 219 -0.57 -17.64 -6.24
C LEU A 219 -1.60 -18.42 -5.43
N SER A 220 -1.55 -19.74 -5.47
CA SER A 220 -2.47 -20.63 -4.78
C SER A 220 -1.77 -21.38 -3.64
N VAL A 221 -2.42 -21.44 -2.48
CA VAL A 221 -2.01 -22.29 -1.36
C VAL A 221 -3.20 -23.18 -0.99
N GLU A 222 -2.93 -24.48 -0.81
CA GLU A 222 -3.96 -25.47 -0.49
C GLU A 222 -3.58 -26.26 0.75
N LYS A 223 -4.52 -26.35 1.70
CA LYS A 223 -4.46 -27.20 2.90
C LYS A 223 -3.20 -27.03 3.75
N ALA A 224 -2.71 -25.78 3.85
CA ALA A 224 -1.59 -25.48 4.73
C ALA A 224 -2.05 -25.33 6.19
N ASP A 225 -1.13 -25.57 7.13
CA ASP A 225 -1.33 -25.32 8.56
C ASP A 225 -1.18 -23.83 8.89
N GLU A 226 -0.27 -23.18 8.19
CA GLU A 226 0.03 -21.77 8.28
C GLU A 226 0.58 -21.28 6.93
N ALA A 227 0.31 -20.03 6.58
CA ALA A 227 0.96 -19.37 5.45
C ALA A 227 1.32 -17.92 5.80
N VAL A 228 2.40 -17.43 5.19
CA VAL A 228 2.78 -16.01 5.23
C VAL A 228 2.92 -15.52 3.81
N ILE A 229 2.09 -14.54 3.45
CA ILE A 229 2.15 -13.84 2.16
C ILE A 229 3.11 -12.67 2.30
N TYR A 230 3.93 -12.43 1.29
CA TYR A 230 4.88 -11.32 1.20
C TYR A 230 4.59 -10.52 -0.06
N VAL A 231 4.50 -9.20 0.07
CA VAL A 231 4.41 -8.27 -1.07
C VAL A 231 5.51 -7.23 -0.96
N SER A 232 6.39 -7.18 -1.94
CA SER A 232 7.34 -6.09 -2.12
C SER A 232 6.92 -5.21 -3.28
N ILE A 233 7.14 -3.90 -3.17
CA ILE A 233 6.88 -2.93 -4.23
C ILE A 233 8.09 -2.01 -4.32
N ALA A 234 8.51 -1.67 -5.52
CA ALA A 234 9.57 -0.69 -5.75
C ALA A 234 9.36 0.02 -7.08
N THR A 235 10.00 1.19 -7.22
CA THR A 235 10.00 2.01 -8.43
C THR A 235 11.41 2.26 -8.93
N ASN A 236 11.52 2.83 -10.13
CA ASN A 236 12.77 3.32 -10.69
C ASN A 236 13.19 4.71 -10.14
N PHE A 237 12.41 5.29 -9.23
CA PHE A 237 12.65 6.60 -8.66
C PHE A 237 13.88 6.60 -7.72
N ASN A 238 14.85 7.48 -7.97
CA ASN A 238 15.98 7.79 -7.08
C ASN A 238 15.74 9.10 -6.35
N ASN A 239 15.37 10.14 -7.09
CA ASN A 239 15.04 11.48 -6.59
C ASN A 239 14.28 12.25 -7.69
N TYR A 240 13.91 13.50 -7.40
CA TYR A 240 13.11 14.34 -8.30
C TYR A 240 13.78 14.65 -9.66
N GLN A 241 15.07 14.43 -9.83
CA GLN A 241 15.81 14.61 -11.09
C GLN A 241 16.19 13.29 -11.75
N ASP A 242 16.18 12.18 -11.00
CA ASP A 242 16.72 10.90 -11.43
C ASP A 242 15.72 9.75 -11.20
N ILE A 243 15.27 9.15 -12.29
CA ILE A 243 14.41 7.98 -12.34
C ILE A 243 15.08 6.81 -13.10
N THR A 244 16.39 6.65 -12.96
CA THR A 244 17.17 5.59 -13.63
C THR A 244 17.33 4.34 -12.78
N GLY A 245 16.67 4.26 -11.63
CA GLY A 245 16.72 3.10 -10.76
C GLY A 245 16.14 1.84 -11.42
N ASN A 246 16.42 0.69 -10.85
CA ASN A 246 15.88 -0.59 -11.30
C ASN A 246 14.81 -1.11 -10.33
N GLN A 247 13.54 -0.89 -10.66
CA GLN A 247 12.39 -1.31 -9.87
C GLN A 247 12.33 -2.83 -9.68
N THR A 248 12.68 -3.59 -10.71
CA THR A 248 12.66 -5.06 -10.67
C THR A 248 13.66 -5.61 -9.68
N GLU A 249 14.89 -5.13 -9.75
CA GLU A 249 15.97 -5.56 -8.84
C GLU A 249 15.68 -5.15 -7.38
N ARG A 250 15.20 -3.93 -7.18
CA ARG A 250 14.82 -3.43 -5.84
C ARG A 250 13.70 -4.27 -5.22
N ALA A 251 12.61 -4.51 -5.96
CA ALA A 251 11.50 -5.32 -5.49
C ALA A 251 11.94 -6.75 -5.18
N LYS A 252 12.78 -7.36 -6.02
CA LYS A 252 13.37 -8.69 -5.80
C LYS A 252 14.23 -8.74 -4.54
N ASN A 253 15.07 -7.73 -4.32
CA ASN A 253 15.98 -7.67 -3.18
C ASN A 253 15.23 -7.48 -1.86
N TYR A 254 14.18 -6.62 -1.81
CA TYR A 254 13.32 -6.49 -0.64
C TYR A 254 12.66 -7.81 -0.29
N LEU A 255 12.09 -8.49 -1.29
CA LEU A 255 11.42 -9.77 -1.10
C LEU A 255 12.38 -10.84 -0.59
N ALA A 256 13.55 -10.98 -1.22
CA ALA A 256 14.57 -11.95 -0.84
C ALA A 256 15.05 -11.73 0.60
N LYS A 257 15.31 -10.47 0.98
CA LYS A 257 15.71 -10.11 2.34
C LYS A 257 14.63 -10.46 3.36
N ALA A 258 13.37 -10.11 3.09
CA ALA A 258 12.25 -10.38 3.99
C ALA A 258 12.01 -11.88 4.21
N MET A 259 12.26 -12.69 3.21
CA MET A 259 12.04 -14.14 3.27
C MET A 259 13.13 -14.91 4.05
N VAL A 260 14.22 -14.27 4.46
CA VAL A 260 15.26 -14.93 5.28
C VAL A 260 14.73 -15.25 6.69
N HIS A 261 13.95 -14.32 7.25
CA HIS A 261 13.48 -14.40 8.64
C HIS A 261 12.09 -15.05 8.76
N PRO A 262 11.82 -15.77 9.87
CA PRO A 262 10.46 -16.16 10.22
C PRO A 262 9.59 -14.92 10.50
N PHE A 263 8.28 -14.99 10.20
CA PHE A 263 7.34 -13.89 10.45
C PHE A 263 7.40 -13.34 11.87
N ILE A 264 7.57 -14.21 12.87
CA ILE A 264 7.62 -13.81 14.29
C ILE A 264 8.82 -12.89 14.57
N GLU A 265 9.96 -13.16 13.94
CA GLU A 265 11.17 -12.32 14.07
C GLU A 265 10.96 -10.98 13.35
N SER A 266 10.49 -10.99 12.10
CA SER A 266 10.16 -9.78 11.35
C SER A 266 9.14 -8.92 12.09
N LYS A 267 8.10 -9.54 12.68
CA LYS A 267 7.12 -8.84 13.52
C LYS A 267 7.77 -8.22 14.77
N LYS A 268 8.62 -8.95 15.45
CA LYS A 268 9.34 -8.42 16.63
C LYS A 268 10.16 -7.19 16.23
N ASN A 269 10.96 -7.28 15.19
CA ASN A 269 11.81 -6.19 14.71
C ASN A 269 10.97 -4.97 14.27
N HIS A 270 9.84 -5.21 13.59
CA HIS A 270 8.88 -4.18 13.22
C HIS A 270 8.32 -3.44 14.43
N VAL A 271 7.84 -4.18 15.44
CA VAL A 271 7.27 -3.59 16.67
C VAL A 271 8.32 -2.83 17.46
N ASP A 272 9.53 -3.41 17.63
CA ASP A 272 10.62 -2.77 18.37
C ASP A 272 11.05 -1.45 17.69
N PHE A 273 11.14 -1.43 16.37
CA PHE A 273 11.43 -0.21 15.60
C PHE A 273 10.32 0.84 15.77
N TYR A 274 9.07 0.45 15.58
CA TYR A 274 7.91 1.35 15.69
C TYR A 274 7.79 1.99 17.06
N ARG A 275 7.99 1.22 18.13
CA ARG A 275 7.90 1.69 19.52
C ARG A 275 8.92 2.75 19.89
N GLN A 276 10.06 2.82 19.21
CA GLN A 276 11.04 3.89 19.42
C GLN A 276 10.47 5.28 19.12
N TYR A 277 9.44 5.35 18.27
CA TYR A 277 8.72 6.60 17.94
C TYR A 277 7.46 6.75 18.77
N LEU A 278 6.61 5.73 18.81
CA LEU A 278 5.32 5.78 19.49
C LEU A 278 5.42 6.14 20.97
N THR A 279 6.39 5.56 21.68
CA THR A 279 6.51 5.72 23.14
C THR A 279 7.06 7.08 23.57
N ARG A 280 7.43 7.96 22.64
CA ARG A 280 7.94 9.31 22.96
C ARG A 280 6.84 10.26 23.45
N VAL A 281 5.60 9.99 23.10
CA VAL A 281 4.45 10.80 23.49
C VAL A 281 3.34 9.88 23.97
N SER A 282 2.73 10.20 25.11
CA SER A 282 1.54 9.51 25.60
C SER A 282 0.48 10.55 26.01
N LEU A 283 -0.79 10.22 25.75
CA LEU A 283 -1.93 10.99 26.16
C LEU A 283 -2.95 10.04 26.77
N ASP A 284 -3.35 10.28 28.02
CA ASP A 284 -4.43 9.56 28.70
C ASP A 284 -5.53 10.55 29.08
N LEU A 285 -6.68 10.42 28.45
CA LEU A 285 -7.88 11.24 28.70
C LEU A 285 -8.86 10.55 29.65
N GLY A 286 -8.44 9.45 30.30
CA GLY A 286 -9.30 8.62 31.12
C GLY A 286 -10.17 7.66 30.31
N ARG A 287 -11.15 7.07 30.97
CA ARG A 287 -12.12 6.13 30.36
C ARG A 287 -13.54 6.60 30.63
N ASP A 288 -14.40 6.44 29.66
CA ASP A 288 -15.83 6.66 29.80
C ASP A 288 -16.63 5.34 29.68
N GLN A 289 -17.95 5.43 29.74
CA GLN A 289 -18.86 4.28 29.61
C GLN A 289 -18.80 3.61 28.21
N TYR A 290 -18.25 4.29 27.19
CA TYR A 290 -18.16 3.81 25.81
C TYR A 290 -16.82 3.15 25.49
N ALA A 291 -15.90 3.01 26.46
CA ALA A 291 -14.57 2.45 26.25
C ALA A 291 -14.56 1.00 25.69
N ASN A 292 -15.68 0.29 25.77
CA ASN A 292 -15.83 -1.09 25.30
C ASN A 292 -16.74 -1.25 24.07
N VAL A 293 -17.18 -0.16 23.45
CA VAL A 293 -17.92 -0.23 22.16
C VAL A 293 -16.96 -0.18 20.98
N THR A 294 -17.44 -0.57 19.80
CA THR A 294 -16.67 -0.47 18.53
C THR A 294 -16.29 0.97 18.23
N THR A 295 -15.20 1.15 17.55
CA THR A 295 -14.67 2.47 17.18
C THR A 295 -15.51 3.13 16.11
#